data_099847e89cdfa42a57cd7266b1f55d48
#
_entry.id   099847e89cdfa42a57cd7266b1f55d48
#
_cell.length_a   1.000
_cell.length_b   1.000
_cell.length_c   1.000
_cell.angle_alpha   90.00
_cell.angle_beta   90.00
_cell.angle_gamma   90.00
#
_symmetry.space_group_name_H-M   'P 1'
#
loop_
_entity.id
_entity.type
_entity.pdbx_description
1 polymer ?
#
loop_
_entity_poly.entity_id
_entity_poly.type
_entity_poly.pdbx_seq_one_letter_code
_entity_poly.pdbx_strand_id
1 'polypeptide(L)'
;MSSTGFPYWAVPAGRYVPLPFSMTTSTIGRDQKRSWREIRHPEHELLWGASGEMNAYIDDVRWQIPPTVGMWIPAGTPRRITLGASTEARFTYFRPESFPHPWTKPAIIGIDDVVKTMLIHLHQRNMPTEARLRAESVVFDTLAPIEAADVAVPMPADPRALAVARRLIADPADQRGLADWAYVVGGSPRTLSRVFSQGTGMSFTEWRIQVRVRAAMSYLAAGVPVSTVSRRVGYETPSAFTSVFRKVTGRTPKNYYSDACELSA
;
A
#
# COMPACT_ATOMS: atom_id res chain seq x y z
N MET A 1 16.74 24.83 16.25
CA MET A 1 16.96 23.80 17.30
C MET A 1 16.60 22.47 16.67
N SER A 2 17.59 21.63 16.49
CA SER A 2 17.56 20.44 15.65
C SER A 2 16.56 19.39 16.15
N SER A 3 15.65 18.98 15.28
CA SER A 3 14.79 17.82 15.45
C SER A 3 15.68 16.56 15.45
N THR A 4 16.05 16.08 16.63
CA THR A 4 16.66 14.75 16.81
C THR A 4 15.58 13.68 16.63
N GLY A 5 15.10 13.54 15.39
CA GLY A 5 14.46 12.31 14.96
C GLY A 5 15.57 11.26 14.81
N PHE A 6 15.53 10.22 15.62
CA PHE A 6 16.41 9.06 15.43
C PHE A 6 16.30 8.58 14.00
N PRO A 7 17.40 8.35 13.31
CA PRO A 7 17.33 7.77 11.97
C PRO A 7 16.66 6.40 12.04
N TYR A 8 15.62 6.20 11.25
CA TYR A 8 14.76 5.02 11.20
C TYR A 8 15.51 3.66 11.07
N TRP A 9 16.75 3.67 10.56
CA TRP A 9 17.61 2.47 10.45
C TRP A 9 18.46 2.17 11.68
N ALA A 10 18.59 3.10 12.60
CA ALA A 10 19.28 2.92 13.86
C ALA A 10 18.26 2.64 14.96
N VAL A 11 17.46 1.58 14.77
CA VAL A 11 16.59 1.08 15.84
C VAL A 11 17.51 0.45 16.89
N PRO A 12 17.68 1.07 18.04
CA PRO A 12 18.17 0.33 19.19
C PRO A 12 17.17 -0.81 19.42
N ALA A 13 17.60 -1.92 19.97
CA ALA A 13 16.74 -3.01 20.44
C ALA A 13 15.83 -2.54 21.60
N GLY A 14 14.95 -1.55 21.33
CA GLY A 14 14.09 -0.87 22.28
C GLY A 14 12.77 -0.47 21.62
N ARG A 15 11.72 -0.40 22.40
CA ARG A 15 10.37 -0.07 21.94
C ARG A 15 10.27 1.38 21.48
N TYR A 16 9.69 1.62 20.30
CA TYR A 16 9.43 2.98 19.79
C TYR A 16 8.33 3.70 20.53
N VAL A 17 7.33 2.96 21.00
CA VAL A 17 6.17 3.51 21.69
C VAL A 17 6.48 3.69 23.16
N PRO A 18 6.63 4.94 23.66
CA PRO A 18 6.91 5.19 25.07
C PRO A 18 5.69 4.90 25.93
N LEU A 19 5.92 4.40 27.16
CA LEU A 19 4.85 4.26 28.18
C LEU A 19 4.36 5.66 28.61
N PRO A 20 3.07 5.83 28.90
CA PRO A 20 2.01 4.82 28.96
C PRO A 20 1.29 4.60 27.62
N PHE A 21 1.76 5.17 26.52
CA PHE A 21 1.07 5.20 25.23
C PHE A 21 1.10 3.85 24.51
N SER A 22 0.10 3.64 23.68
CA SER A 22 -0.08 2.42 22.88
C SER A 22 0.39 2.59 21.44
N MET A 23 0.56 3.83 20.97
CA MET A 23 1.03 4.11 19.61
C MET A 23 1.91 5.36 19.52
N THR A 24 2.70 5.43 18.46
CA THR A 24 3.46 6.63 18.07
C THR A 24 3.62 6.70 16.57
N THR A 25 3.67 7.91 16.00
CA THR A 25 3.85 8.11 14.55
C THR A 25 5.19 8.79 14.27
N SER A 26 5.91 8.29 13.27
CA SER A 26 7.11 8.89 12.70
C SER A 26 6.85 9.30 11.27
N THR A 27 7.35 10.45 10.85
CA THR A 27 7.21 10.98 9.49
C THR A 27 8.55 10.92 8.77
N ILE A 28 8.55 10.44 7.52
CA ILE A 28 9.69 10.48 6.63
C ILE A 28 9.41 11.54 5.57
N GLY A 29 10.23 12.59 5.60
CA GLY A 29 10.14 13.71 4.68
C GLY A 29 10.59 13.35 3.26
N ARG A 30 10.29 14.24 2.31
CA ARG A 30 10.53 14.07 0.87
C ARG A 30 11.99 13.90 0.48
N ASP A 31 12.92 14.43 1.27
CA ASP A 31 14.36 14.45 0.98
C ASP A 31 15.16 13.36 1.69
N GLN A 32 14.47 12.43 2.36
CA GLN A 32 15.11 11.36 3.12
C GLN A 32 15.27 10.08 2.28
N LYS A 33 15.98 9.09 2.86
CA LYS A 33 16.20 7.78 2.24
C LYS A 33 14.89 7.12 1.84
N ARG A 34 14.87 6.52 0.65
CA ARG A 34 13.65 6.01 0.01
C ARG A 34 13.63 4.49 -0.17
N SER A 35 14.63 3.80 0.33
CA SER A 35 14.67 2.34 0.28
C SER A 35 15.39 1.80 1.51
N TRP A 36 14.79 0.81 2.12
CA TRP A 36 15.35 0.08 3.26
C TRP A 36 15.57 -1.36 2.86
N ARG A 37 16.65 -1.97 3.41
CA ARG A 37 16.84 -3.42 3.33
C ARG A 37 15.72 -4.12 4.09
N GLU A 38 15.58 -5.43 3.89
CA GLU A 38 14.66 -6.21 4.69
C GLU A 38 14.99 -6.08 6.18
N ILE A 39 13.98 -5.73 6.96
CA ILE A 39 14.07 -5.58 8.42
C ILE A 39 12.82 -6.17 9.08
N ARG A 40 12.95 -6.52 10.36
CA ARG A 40 11.84 -6.89 11.24
C ARG A 40 11.70 -5.82 12.33
N HIS A 41 10.48 -5.52 12.70
CA HIS A 41 10.19 -4.55 13.76
C HIS A 41 9.52 -5.26 14.95
N PRO A 42 9.89 -4.92 16.21
CA PRO A 42 9.28 -5.56 17.40
C PRO A 42 7.86 -5.10 17.69
N GLU A 43 7.41 -4.01 17.09
CA GLU A 43 6.06 -3.46 17.20
C GLU A 43 5.27 -3.69 15.92
N HIS A 44 3.94 -3.67 16.01
CA HIS A 44 3.11 -3.60 14.81
C HIS A 44 3.32 -2.26 14.11
N GLU A 45 3.18 -2.23 12.82
CA GLU A 45 3.44 -1.04 12.00
C GLU A 45 2.29 -0.79 11.04
N LEU A 46 1.83 0.44 10.97
CA LEU A 46 0.93 0.93 9.93
C LEU A 46 1.70 1.92 9.05
N LEU A 47 2.01 1.52 7.83
CA LEU A 47 2.62 2.37 6.82
C LEU A 47 1.53 3.07 6.02
N TRP A 48 1.53 4.40 6.04
CA TRP A 48 0.56 5.22 5.34
C TRP A 48 1.18 6.56 4.90
N GLY A 49 0.49 7.34 4.08
CA GLY A 49 1.06 8.59 3.60
C GLY A 49 0.04 9.56 3.05
N ALA A 50 0.47 10.82 2.85
CA ALA A 50 -0.36 11.87 2.31
C ALA A 50 -0.25 11.98 0.78
N SER A 51 0.86 11.54 0.20
CA SER A 51 1.13 11.67 -1.24
C SER A 51 2.24 10.75 -1.70
N GLY A 52 2.29 10.48 -3.00
CA GLY A 52 3.37 9.74 -3.65
C GLY A 52 3.17 8.23 -3.68
N GLU A 53 4.22 7.52 -4.04
CA GLU A 53 4.23 6.08 -4.22
C GLU A 53 4.94 5.39 -3.05
N MET A 54 4.25 4.47 -2.40
CA MET A 54 4.80 3.62 -1.35
C MET A 54 4.63 2.16 -1.73
N ASN A 55 5.68 1.37 -1.55
CA ASN A 55 5.62 -0.07 -1.76
C ASN A 55 6.20 -0.80 -0.54
N ALA A 56 5.48 -1.81 -0.06
CA ALA A 56 6.00 -2.79 0.87
C ALA A 56 6.17 -4.15 0.15
N TYR A 57 7.22 -4.85 0.48
CA TYR A 57 7.51 -6.21 -0.01
C TYR A 57 7.52 -7.11 1.22
N ILE A 58 6.56 -8.03 1.27
CA ILE A 58 6.33 -8.96 2.37
C ILE A 58 6.05 -10.34 1.77
N ASP A 59 6.77 -11.37 2.18
CA ASP A 59 6.62 -12.76 1.69
C ASP A 59 6.59 -12.84 0.15
N ASP A 60 7.56 -12.16 -0.52
CA ASP A 60 7.66 -12.05 -1.99
C ASP A 60 6.47 -11.37 -2.69
N VAL A 61 5.52 -10.84 -1.94
CA VAL A 61 4.39 -10.05 -2.45
C VAL A 61 4.74 -8.57 -2.41
N ARG A 62 4.53 -7.87 -3.52
CA ARG A 62 4.61 -6.41 -3.57
C ARG A 62 3.25 -5.80 -3.27
N TRP A 63 3.20 -4.99 -2.23
CA TRP A 63 2.06 -4.19 -1.84
C TRP A 63 2.29 -2.74 -2.25
N GLN A 64 1.49 -2.23 -3.18
CA GLN A 64 1.47 -0.81 -3.52
C GLN A 64 0.44 -0.11 -2.62
N ILE A 65 0.84 0.93 -1.93
CA ILE A 65 0.04 1.58 -0.89
C ILE A 65 -0.31 2.99 -1.36
N PRO A 66 -1.53 3.20 -1.88
CA PRO A 66 -2.01 4.54 -2.24
C PRO A 66 -2.31 5.39 -0.99
N PRO A 67 -2.41 6.73 -1.14
CA PRO A 67 -2.60 7.65 0.00
C PRO A 67 -3.91 7.46 0.80
N THR A 68 -4.88 6.73 0.26
CA THR A 68 -6.19 6.48 0.89
C THR A 68 -6.22 5.27 1.81
N VAL A 69 -5.14 4.50 1.86
CA VAL A 69 -5.04 3.29 2.70
C VAL A 69 -3.72 3.26 3.45
N GLY A 70 -3.69 2.44 4.48
CA GLY A 70 -2.47 2.05 5.18
C GLY A 70 -2.18 0.57 5.02
N MET A 71 -0.92 0.20 5.09
CA MET A 71 -0.47 -1.18 5.15
C MET A 71 -0.18 -1.56 6.59
N TRP A 72 -0.97 -2.45 7.14
CA TRP A 72 -0.72 -3.08 8.43
C TRP A 72 0.33 -4.17 8.30
N ILE A 73 1.36 -4.10 9.10
CA ILE A 73 2.45 -5.06 9.15
C ILE A 73 2.58 -5.53 10.61
N PRO A 74 2.25 -6.80 10.92
CA PRO A 74 2.38 -7.34 12.26
C PRO A 74 3.82 -7.32 12.77
N ALA A 75 3.99 -7.20 14.08
CA ALA A 75 5.29 -7.29 14.75
C ALA A 75 6.05 -8.56 14.32
N GLY A 76 7.35 -8.43 14.10
CA GLY A 76 8.22 -9.53 13.68
C GLY A 76 8.13 -9.91 12.19
N THR A 77 7.22 -9.33 11.41
CA THR A 77 7.10 -9.62 9.96
C THR A 77 8.29 -9.04 9.20
N PRO A 78 9.03 -9.85 8.42
CA PRO A 78 10.09 -9.35 7.56
C PRO A 78 9.48 -8.53 6.43
N ARG A 79 9.99 -7.31 6.22
CA ARG A 79 9.53 -6.45 5.13
C ARG A 79 10.64 -5.57 4.59
N ARG A 80 10.50 -5.22 3.33
CA ARG A 80 11.30 -4.19 2.65
C ARG A 80 10.36 -3.10 2.15
N ILE A 81 10.72 -1.84 2.38
CA ILE A 81 9.90 -0.69 1.99
C ILE A 81 10.66 0.16 0.97
N THR A 82 9.97 0.66 -0.04
CA THR A 82 10.49 1.63 -1.01
C THR A 82 9.50 2.78 -1.19
N LEU A 83 10.01 3.99 -1.25
CA LEU A 83 9.25 5.20 -1.46
C LEU A 83 9.64 5.83 -2.79
N GLY A 84 8.66 6.28 -3.57
CA GLY A 84 8.85 7.07 -4.78
C GLY A 84 9.40 8.46 -4.49
N ALA A 85 9.83 9.17 -5.53
CA ALA A 85 10.23 10.57 -5.43
C ALA A 85 9.05 11.40 -4.91
N SER A 86 9.33 12.40 -4.08
CA SER A 86 8.32 13.31 -3.51
C SER A 86 7.23 12.65 -2.65
N THR A 87 7.48 11.42 -2.17
CA THR A 87 6.57 10.74 -1.24
C THR A 87 6.75 11.26 0.17
N GLU A 88 5.65 11.56 0.83
CA GLU A 88 5.59 11.79 2.27
C GLU A 88 4.96 10.55 2.92
N ALA A 89 5.76 9.79 3.63
CA ALA A 89 5.35 8.56 4.30
C ALA A 89 5.30 8.74 5.81
N ARG A 90 4.35 8.07 6.43
CA ARG A 90 4.21 7.99 7.88
C ARG A 90 4.20 6.53 8.31
N PHE A 91 4.82 6.28 9.45
CA PHE A 91 4.89 4.99 10.10
C PHE A 91 4.29 5.17 11.49
N THR A 92 3.14 4.56 11.73
CA THR A 92 2.57 4.49 13.07
C THR A 92 2.88 3.14 13.65
N TYR A 93 3.55 3.13 14.79
CA TYR A 93 3.94 1.95 15.55
C TYR A 93 2.95 1.72 16.67
N PHE A 94 2.56 0.47 16.86
CA PHE A 94 1.63 0.06 17.91
C PHE A 94 2.29 -0.99 18.78
N ARG A 95 2.18 -0.82 20.10
CA ARG A 95 2.66 -1.80 21.05
C ARG A 95 1.81 -3.06 20.98
N PRO A 96 2.38 -4.25 20.73
CA PRO A 96 1.60 -5.48 20.58
C PRO A 96 0.70 -5.81 21.77
N GLU A 97 1.21 -5.56 22.98
CA GLU A 97 0.48 -5.87 24.21
C GLU A 97 -0.71 -4.95 24.47
N SER A 98 -0.75 -3.79 23.82
CA SER A 98 -1.82 -2.80 23.96
C SER A 98 -2.75 -2.75 22.75
N PHE A 99 -2.47 -3.53 21.71
CA PHE A 99 -3.27 -3.52 20.48
C PHE A 99 -4.48 -4.44 20.62
N PRO A 100 -5.72 -3.92 20.49
CA PRO A 100 -6.92 -4.67 20.83
C PRO A 100 -7.38 -5.67 19.76
N HIS A 101 -6.83 -5.61 18.53
CA HIS A 101 -7.28 -6.41 17.40
C HIS A 101 -6.36 -7.61 17.13
N PRO A 102 -6.92 -8.79 16.76
CA PRO A 102 -6.14 -10.00 16.52
C PRO A 102 -5.52 -10.07 15.10
N TRP A 103 -5.03 -8.96 14.57
CA TRP A 103 -4.50 -8.92 13.20
C TRP A 103 -3.07 -9.44 13.13
N THR A 104 -2.95 -10.73 12.93
CA THR A 104 -1.66 -11.44 12.87
C THR A 104 -1.08 -11.55 11.47
N LYS A 105 -1.80 -11.09 10.44
CA LYS A 105 -1.35 -11.10 9.04
C LYS A 105 -1.27 -9.69 8.49
N PRO A 106 -0.39 -9.45 7.48
CA PRO A 106 -0.40 -8.21 6.73
C PRO A 106 -1.78 -7.93 6.14
N ALA A 107 -2.25 -6.68 6.28
CA ALA A 107 -3.58 -6.28 5.84
C ALA A 107 -3.58 -4.83 5.35
N ILE A 108 -4.54 -4.49 4.52
CA ILE A 108 -4.81 -3.11 4.15
C ILE A 108 -5.85 -2.54 5.10
N ILE A 109 -5.57 -1.35 5.60
CA ILE A 109 -6.42 -0.60 6.51
C ILE A 109 -6.94 0.62 5.78
N GLY A 110 -8.24 0.89 5.87
CA GLY A 110 -8.82 2.14 5.40
C GLY A 110 -8.26 3.32 6.19
N ILE A 111 -7.77 4.33 5.49
CA ILE A 111 -7.31 5.60 6.08
C ILE A 111 -8.24 6.69 5.58
N ASP A 112 -9.40 6.80 6.20
CA ASP A 112 -10.31 7.91 5.97
C ASP A 112 -9.79 9.21 6.62
N ASP A 113 -10.49 10.31 6.41
CA ASP A 113 -10.06 11.61 6.92
C ASP A 113 -10.11 11.66 8.46
N VAL A 114 -10.98 10.89 9.11
CA VAL A 114 -11.05 10.82 10.58
C VAL A 114 -9.81 10.12 11.12
N VAL A 115 -9.52 8.90 10.66
CA VAL A 115 -8.32 8.14 11.05
C VAL A 115 -7.06 8.95 10.77
N LYS A 116 -6.95 9.55 9.58
CA LYS A 116 -5.81 10.37 9.18
C LYS A 116 -5.61 11.56 10.11
N THR A 117 -6.68 12.32 10.39
CA THR A 117 -6.62 13.49 11.27
C THR A 117 -6.24 13.10 12.69
N MET A 118 -6.79 12.00 13.21
CA MET A 118 -6.47 11.50 14.54
C MET A 118 -5.01 11.04 14.64
N LEU A 119 -4.48 10.29 13.66
CA LEU A 119 -3.08 9.86 13.64
C LEU A 119 -2.12 11.05 13.55
N ILE A 120 -2.48 12.11 12.79
CA ILE A 120 -1.72 13.36 12.75
C ILE A 120 -1.79 14.09 14.08
N HIS A 121 -2.97 14.18 14.70
CA HIS A 121 -3.17 14.83 15.99
C HIS A 121 -2.36 14.15 17.09
N LEU A 122 -2.32 12.84 17.14
CA LEU A 122 -1.52 12.04 18.07
C LEU A 122 0.00 12.20 17.90
N HIS A 123 0.45 12.73 16.76
CA HIS A 123 1.86 13.05 16.54
C HIS A 123 2.30 14.35 17.27
N GLN A 124 1.36 15.15 17.78
CA GLN A 124 1.67 16.38 18.51
C GLN A 124 2.32 16.07 19.86
N ARG A 125 3.42 16.79 20.17
CA ARG A 125 4.24 16.52 21.36
C ARG A 125 3.65 17.04 22.69
N ASN A 126 2.70 17.95 22.64
CA ASN A 126 2.21 18.69 23.82
C ASN A 126 0.78 18.29 24.23
N MET A 127 0.35 17.09 23.92
CA MET A 127 -0.96 16.61 24.33
C MET A 127 -0.91 16.09 25.78
N PRO A 128 -1.86 16.48 26.67
CA PRO A 128 -1.99 15.90 28.00
C PRO A 128 -2.18 14.37 27.91
N THR A 129 -1.53 13.62 28.81
CA THR A 129 -1.50 12.15 28.77
C THR A 129 -2.89 11.54 28.68
N GLU A 130 -3.84 11.97 29.51
CA GLU A 130 -5.20 11.42 29.50
C GLU A 130 -5.95 11.73 28.18
N ALA A 131 -5.78 12.93 27.63
CA ALA A 131 -6.38 13.30 26.34
C ALA A 131 -5.82 12.43 25.21
N ARG A 132 -4.51 12.16 25.24
CA ARG A 132 -3.84 11.30 24.27
C ARG A 132 -4.34 9.86 24.37
N LEU A 133 -4.46 9.29 25.55
CA LEU A 133 -4.96 7.94 25.75
C LEU A 133 -6.41 7.78 25.27
N ARG A 134 -7.29 8.78 25.50
CA ARG A 134 -8.63 8.78 24.91
C ARG A 134 -8.62 8.84 23.39
N ALA A 135 -7.76 9.65 22.81
CA ALA A 135 -7.61 9.76 21.36
C ALA A 135 -7.06 8.46 20.73
N GLU A 136 -6.14 7.76 21.41
CA GLU A 136 -5.65 6.44 21.00
C GLU A 136 -6.78 5.40 20.97
N SER A 137 -7.68 5.41 21.96
CA SER A 137 -8.85 4.53 21.97
C SER A 137 -9.76 4.76 20.77
N VAL A 138 -10.03 6.01 20.41
CA VAL A 138 -10.82 6.33 19.20
C VAL A 138 -10.16 5.82 17.93
N VAL A 139 -8.84 5.92 17.81
CA VAL A 139 -8.13 5.35 16.67
C VAL A 139 -8.32 3.83 16.61
N PHE A 140 -8.21 3.13 17.73
CA PHE A 140 -8.42 1.68 17.77
C PHE A 140 -9.84 1.30 17.34
N ASP A 141 -10.85 2.06 17.75
CA ASP A 141 -12.26 1.80 17.42
C ASP A 141 -12.56 2.07 15.93
N THR A 142 -11.78 2.94 15.28
CA THR A 142 -12.01 3.33 13.89
C THR A 142 -11.14 2.57 12.88
N LEU A 143 -10.01 1.99 13.31
CA LEU A 143 -9.18 1.19 12.43
C LEU A 143 -9.90 -0.10 12.02
N ALA A 144 -10.05 -0.32 10.72
CA ALA A 144 -10.64 -1.53 10.19
C ALA A 144 -9.87 -2.03 8.96
N PRO A 145 -9.61 -3.35 8.86
CA PRO A 145 -9.12 -3.93 7.63
C PRO A 145 -10.18 -3.77 6.53
N ILE A 146 -9.73 -3.37 5.36
CA ILE A 146 -10.54 -3.52 4.15
C ILE A 146 -10.19 -4.85 3.50
N GLU A 147 -11.18 -5.51 2.89
CA GLU A 147 -10.93 -6.82 2.28
C GLU A 147 -9.78 -6.74 1.28
N ALA A 148 -8.72 -7.48 1.60
CA ALA A 148 -7.42 -7.41 0.93
C ALA A 148 -7.39 -8.06 -0.45
N ALA A 149 -8.53 -8.53 -0.97
CA ALA A 149 -8.62 -9.06 -2.34
C ALA A 149 -8.06 -8.06 -3.37
N ASP A 150 -7.96 -6.80 -3.01
CA ASP A 150 -7.73 -5.70 -3.93
C ASP A 150 -6.32 -5.10 -3.95
N VAL A 151 -5.38 -5.47 -3.08
CA VAL A 151 -4.15 -4.68 -2.95
C VAL A 151 -2.83 -5.44 -3.19
N ALA A 152 -2.77 -6.75 -3.09
CA ALA A 152 -1.55 -7.50 -3.38
C ALA A 152 -1.46 -7.99 -4.84
N VAL A 153 -0.43 -7.62 -5.61
CA VAL A 153 -0.10 -8.28 -6.88
C VAL A 153 1.03 -9.27 -6.62
N PRO A 154 0.75 -10.58 -6.64
CA PRO A 154 1.80 -11.57 -6.47
C PRO A 154 2.83 -11.43 -7.60
N MET A 155 4.11 -11.48 -7.25
CA MET A 155 5.20 -11.34 -8.21
C MET A 155 5.70 -12.72 -8.64
N PRO A 156 5.92 -12.95 -9.95
CA PRO A 156 6.47 -14.22 -10.41
C PRO A 156 7.94 -14.34 -9.97
N ALA A 157 8.35 -15.55 -9.57
CA ALA A 157 9.73 -15.82 -9.13
C ALA A 157 10.70 -16.01 -10.31
N ASP A 158 10.23 -16.50 -11.48
CA ASP A 158 11.08 -16.64 -12.67
C ASP A 158 11.63 -15.28 -13.11
N PRO A 159 12.96 -15.12 -13.33
CA PRO A 159 13.58 -13.83 -13.65
C PRO A 159 13.01 -13.16 -14.90
N ARG A 160 12.59 -13.92 -15.91
CA ARG A 160 12.01 -13.39 -17.16
C ARG A 160 10.59 -12.87 -16.91
N ALA A 161 9.76 -13.65 -16.22
CA ALA A 161 8.41 -13.22 -15.83
C ALA A 161 8.48 -12.02 -14.88
N LEU A 162 9.43 -12.00 -13.95
CA LEU A 162 9.68 -10.87 -13.03
C LEU A 162 10.08 -9.60 -13.79
N ALA A 163 10.91 -9.71 -14.83
CA ALA A 163 11.28 -8.56 -15.66
C ALA A 163 10.07 -7.97 -16.42
N VAL A 164 9.19 -8.83 -16.94
CA VAL A 164 7.93 -8.42 -17.58
C VAL A 164 7.01 -7.76 -16.54
N ALA A 165 6.83 -8.38 -15.39
CA ALA A 165 5.98 -7.87 -14.32
C ALA A 165 6.42 -6.47 -13.87
N ARG A 166 7.72 -6.25 -13.67
CA ARG A 166 8.27 -4.92 -13.29
C ARG A 166 7.97 -3.85 -14.34
N ARG A 167 8.08 -4.18 -15.63
CA ARG A 167 7.79 -3.24 -16.73
C ARG A 167 6.31 -2.87 -16.79
N LEU A 168 5.42 -3.86 -16.66
CA LEU A 168 3.97 -3.62 -16.66
C LEU A 168 3.48 -2.86 -15.41
N ILE A 169 4.15 -3.01 -14.29
CA ILE A 169 3.88 -2.20 -13.10
C ILE A 169 4.34 -0.75 -13.30
N ALA A 170 5.48 -0.54 -13.97
CA ALA A 170 5.98 0.79 -14.27
C ALA A 170 5.14 1.50 -15.35
N ASP A 171 4.63 0.75 -16.32
CA ASP A 171 3.73 1.24 -17.38
C ASP A 171 2.52 0.31 -17.53
N PRO A 172 1.44 0.53 -16.76
CA PRO A 172 0.21 -0.26 -16.85
C PRO A 172 -0.52 -0.12 -18.20
N ALA A 173 -0.23 0.94 -18.95
CA ALA A 173 -0.84 1.18 -20.25
C ALA A 173 -0.22 0.36 -21.38
N ASP A 174 0.90 -0.29 -21.15
CA ASP A 174 1.54 -1.13 -22.16
C ASP A 174 0.57 -2.19 -22.72
N GLN A 175 0.44 -2.22 -24.05
CA GLN A 175 -0.52 -3.08 -24.75
C GLN A 175 0.11 -4.39 -25.27
N ARG A 176 1.42 -4.58 -25.09
CA ARG A 176 2.10 -5.80 -25.56
C ARG A 176 1.45 -7.06 -25.00
N GLY A 177 1.18 -8.01 -25.89
CA GLY A 177 0.66 -9.31 -25.53
C GLY A 177 1.74 -10.23 -24.95
N LEU A 178 1.30 -11.42 -24.50
CA LEU A 178 2.21 -12.43 -23.96
C LEU A 178 3.29 -12.86 -24.96
N ALA A 179 2.94 -12.91 -26.27
CA ALA A 179 3.88 -13.26 -27.34
C ALA A 179 4.98 -12.21 -27.50
N ASP A 180 4.60 -10.93 -27.51
CA ASP A 180 5.56 -9.82 -27.61
C ASP A 180 6.51 -9.80 -26.42
N TRP A 181 5.97 -10.00 -25.23
CA TRP A 181 6.76 -10.08 -24.02
C TRP A 181 7.70 -11.28 -24.00
N ALA A 182 7.24 -12.45 -24.49
CA ALA A 182 8.08 -13.62 -24.59
C ALA A 182 9.29 -13.37 -25.52
N TYR A 183 9.06 -12.69 -26.63
CA TYR A 183 10.14 -12.25 -27.52
C TYR A 183 11.13 -11.32 -26.82
N VAL A 184 10.61 -10.30 -26.10
CA VAL A 184 11.44 -9.31 -25.38
C VAL A 184 12.35 -9.95 -24.31
N VAL A 185 11.88 -11.02 -23.64
CA VAL A 185 12.65 -11.69 -22.58
C VAL A 185 13.37 -12.96 -23.03
N GLY A 186 13.41 -13.22 -24.31
CA GLY A 186 14.13 -14.38 -24.87
C GLY A 186 13.51 -15.73 -24.50
N GLY A 187 12.17 -15.81 -24.51
CA GLY A 187 11.44 -17.03 -24.17
C GLY A 187 10.33 -17.38 -25.15
N SER A 188 9.60 -18.49 -24.89
CA SER A 188 8.39 -18.81 -25.63
C SER A 188 7.14 -18.32 -24.88
N PRO A 189 6.03 -17.99 -25.59
CA PRO A 189 4.76 -17.63 -24.97
C PRO A 189 4.27 -18.70 -24.00
N ARG A 190 4.40 -19.98 -24.35
CA ARG A 190 4.02 -21.12 -23.51
C ARG A 190 4.80 -21.14 -22.19
N THR A 191 6.12 -20.94 -22.26
CA THR A 191 6.98 -20.90 -21.07
C THR A 191 6.60 -19.72 -20.18
N LEU A 192 6.47 -18.52 -20.77
CA LEU A 192 6.14 -17.32 -20.01
C LEU A 192 4.76 -17.43 -19.33
N SER A 193 3.74 -17.96 -20.04
CA SER A 193 2.42 -18.24 -19.47
C SER A 193 2.50 -19.17 -18.26
N ARG A 194 3.24 -20.26 -18.39
CA ARG A 194 3.38 -21.27 -17.33
C ARG A 194 4.06 -20.68 -16.08
N VAL A 195 5.17 -19.96 -16.25
CA VAL A 195 5.89 -19.40 -15.08
C VAL A 195 5.13 -18.25 -14.41
N PHE A 196 4.31 -17.48 -15.17
CA PHE A 196 3.37 -16.54 -14.58
C PHE A 196 2.34 -17.25 -13.71
N SER A 197 1.66 -18.26 -14.24
CA SER A 197 0.62 -18.99 -13.50
C SER A 197 1.18 -19.71 -12.28
N GLN A 198 2.35 -20.33 -12.39
CA GLN A 198 3.00 -21.01 -11.27
C GLN A 198 3.46 -20.06 -10.18
N GLY A 199 4.00 -18.89 -10.56
CA GLY A 199 4.55 -17.92 -9.60
C GLY A 199 3.50 -17.00 -8.99
N THR A 200 2.36 -16.78 -9.64
CA THR A 200 1.36 -15.80 -9.20
C THR A 200 0.00 -16.39 -8.87
N GLY A 201 -0.25 -17.65 -9.24
CA GLY A 201 -1.58 -18.27 -9.17
C GLY A 201 -2.58 -17.75 -10.21
N MET A 202 -2.16 -16.85 -11.11
CA MET A 202 -3.01 -16.17 -12.09
C MET A 202 -2.48 -16.35 -13.51
N SER A 203 -3.39 -16.30 -14.51
CA SER A 203 -2.95 -16.13 -15.91
C SER A 203 -2.31 -14.74 -16.09
N PHE A 204 -1.48 -14.58 -17.11
CA PHE A 204 -0.88 -13.29 -17.46
C PHE A 204 -1.92 -12.18 -17.66
N THR A 205 -3.07 -12.52 -18.26
CA THR A 205 -4.17 -11.56 -18.50
C THR A 205 -4.82 -11.13 -17.19
N GLU A 206 -5.14 -12.05 -16.29
CA GLU A 206 -5.70 -11.75 -14.97
C GLU A 206 -4.74 -10.92 -14.16
N TRP A 207 -3.48 -11.32 -14.14
CA TRP A 207 -2.43 -10.60 -13.44
C TRP A 207 -2.30 -9.14 -13.96
N ARG A 208 -2.29 -8.94 -15.29
CA ARG A 208 -2.24 -7.60 -15.89
C ARG A 208 -3.46 -6.76 -15.54
N ILE A 209 -4.65 -7.36 -15.49
CA ILE A 209 -5.87 -6.69 -15.05
C ILE A 209 -5.69 -6.19 -13.62
N GLN A 210 -5.17 -7.00 -12.72
CA GLN A 210 -4.90 -6.61 -11.34
C GLN A 210 -3.93 -5.41 -11.27
N VAL A 211 -2.84 -5.41 -12.03
CA VAL A 211 -1.91 -4.28 -12.11
C VAL A 211 -2.61 -3.00 -12.57
N ARG A 212 -3.41 -3.08 -13.63
CA ARG A 212 -4.15 -1.93 -14.19
C ARG A 212 -5.17 -1.36 -13.21
N VAL A 213 -5.95 -2.22 -12.57
CA VAL A 213 -6.96 -1.80 -11.59
C VAL A 213 -6.29 -1.10 -10.41
N ARG A 214 -5.14 -1.60 -9.95
CA ARG A 214 -4.39 -0.97 -8.85
C ARG A 214 -3.78 0.37 -9.20
N ALA A 215 -3.17 0.47 -10.36
CA ALA A 215 -2.70 1.78 -10.85
C ALA A 215 -3.87 2.77 -10.95
N ALA A 216 -5.05 2.29 -11.38
CA ALA A 216 -6.26 3.10 -11.43
C ALA A 216 -6.70 3.58 -10.04
N MET A 217 -6.63 2.75 -9.01
CA MET A 217 -6.98 3.15 -7.63
C MET A 217 -6.17 4.35 -7.17
N SER A 218 -4.86 4.38 -7.42
CA SER A 218 -4.00 5.52 -7.06
C SER A 218 -4.40 6.81 -7.79
N TYR A 219 -4.76 6.73 -9.08
CA TYR A 219 -5.21 7.89 -9.82
C TYR A 219 -6.60 8.39 -9.38
N LEU A 220 -7.52 7.47 -9.10
CA LEU A 220 -8.87 7.80 -8.60
C LEU A 220 -8.78 8.44 -7.22
N ALA A 221 -7.94 7.93 -6.33
CA ALA A 221 -7.67 8.51 -5.03
C ALA A 221 -7.09 9.94 -5.10
N ALA A 222 -6.33 10.23 -6.17
CA ALA A 222 -5.84 11.57 -6.45
C ALA A 222 -6.87 12.48 -7.16
N GLY A 223 -8.15 12.06 -7.27
CA GLY A 223 -9.22 12.82 -7.91
C GLY A 223 -9.14 12.90 -9.44
N VAL A 224 -8.33 12.06 -10.08
CA VAL A 224 -8.20 12.07 -11.54
C VAL A 224 -9.50 11.55 -12.19
N PRO A 225 -10.09 12.26 -13.17
CA PRO A 225 -11.33 11.85 -13.82
C PRO A 225 -11.25 10.43 -14.41
N VAL A 226 -12.31 9.64 -14.27
CA VAL A 226 -12.39 8.23 -14.71
C VAL A 226 -12.01 8.05 -16.18
N SER A 227 -12.40 8.99 -17.06
CA SER A 227 -12.02 8.98 -18.48
C SER A 227 -10.52 9.13 -18.73
N THR A 228 -9.84 9.87 -17.88
CA THR A 228 -8.38 10.03 -17.94
C THR A 228 -7.69 8.81 -17.34
N VAL A 229 -8.20 8.30 -16.23
CA VAL A 229 -7.68 7.09 -15.57
C VAL A 229 -7.74 5.91 -16.53
N SER A 230 -8.88 5.68 -17.20
CA SER A 230 -9.06 4.54 -18.13
C SER A 230 -7.93 4.49 -19.18
N ARG A 231 -7.60 5.62 -19.79
CA ARG A 231 -6.52 5.74 -20.77
C ARG A 231 -5.14 5.49 -20.16
N ARG A 232 -4.86 6.08 -18.99
CA ARG A 232 -3.58 5.92 -18.28
C ARG A 232 -3.27 4.50 -17.86
N VAL A 233 -4.32 3.68 -17.67
CA VAL A 233 -4.15 2.27 -17.31
C VAL A 233 -4.42 1.32 -18.48
N GLY A 234 -4.44 1.85 -19.72
CA GLY A 234 -4.43 1.07 -20.95
C GLY A 234 -5.78 0.52 -21.39
N TYR A 235 -6.89 1.20 -21.08
CA TYR A 235 -8.20 0.92 -21.66
C TYR A 235 -8.59 1.98 -22.69
N GLU A 236 -9.08 1.53 -23.82
CA GLU A 236 -9.52 2.42 -24.91
C GLU A 236 -10.76 3.23 -24.55
N THR A 237 -11.66 2.63 -23.77
CA THR A 237 -12.92 3.28 -23.38
C THR A 237 -13.12 3.26 -21.85
N PRO A 238 -13.73 4.32 -21.29
CA PRO A 238 -14.10 4.35 -19.88
C PRO A 238 -15.10 3.24 -19.49
N SER A 239 -15.96 2.81 -20.42
CA SER A 239 -16.93 1.75 -20.19
C SER A 239 -16.26 0.40 -19.99
N ALA A 240 -15.29 0.04 -20.84
CA ALA A 240 -14.51 -1.19 -20.69
C ALA A 240 -13.73 -1.20 -19.37
N PHE A 241 -13.10 -0.08 -19.03
CA PHE A 241 -12.44 0.10 -17.73
C PHE A 241 -13.41 -0.09 -16.57
N THR A 242 -14.56 0.60 -16.58
CA THR A 242 -15.55 0.54 -15.50
C THR A 242 -16.06 -0.88 -15.26
N SER A 243 -16.31 -1.63 -16.35
CA SER A 243 -16.75 -3.02 -16.28
C SER A 243 -15.71 -3.92 -15.60
N VAL A 244 -14.44 -3.79 -16.02
CA VAL A 244 -13.34 -4.58 -15.45
C VAL A 244 -13.06 -4.17 -14.00
N PHE A 245 -13.02 -2.88 -13.71
CA PHE A 245 -12.82 -2.35 -12.37
C PHE A 245 -13.89 -2.87 -11.40
N ARG A 246 -15.18 -2.80 -11.81
CA ARG A 246 -16.29 -3.35 -11.01
C ARG A 246 -16.18 -4.87 -10.82
N LYS A 247 -15.75 -5.62 -11.85
CA LYS A 247 -15.56 -7.07 -11.73
C LYS A 247 -14.48 -7.43 -10.70
N VAL A 248 -13.42 -6.64 -10.61
CA VAL A 248 -12.29 -6.88 -9.71
C VAL A 248 -12.59 -6.38 -8.29
N THR A 249 -13.20 -5.19 -8.15
CA THR A 249 -13.35 -4.51 -6.85
C THR A 249 -14.76 -4.61 -6.26
N GLY A 250 -15.71 -5.17 -6.99
CA GLY A 250 -17.13 -5.19 -6.63
C GLY A 250 -17.84 -3.85 -6.78
N ARG A 251 -17.14 -2.74 -7.02
CA ARG A 251 -17.66 -1.37 -7.07
C ARG A 251 -17.29 -0.66 -8.36
N THR A 252 -18.05 0.37 -8.73
CA THR A 252 -17.67 1.22 -9.87
C THR A 252 -16.55 2.19 -9.47
N PRO A 253 -15.71 2.66 -10.40
CA PRO A 253 -14.64 3.63 -10.11
C PRO A 253 -15.17 4.91 -9.45
N LYS A 254 -16.36 5.34 -9.80
CA LYS A 254 -17.01 6.52 -9.22
C LYS A 254 -17.39 6.31 -7.75
N ASN A 255 -17.96 5.15 -7.43
CA ASN A 255 -18.44 4.84 -6.08
C ASN A 255 -17.34 4.28 -5.17
N TYR A 256 -16.19 3.88 -5.74
CA TYR A 256 -15.10 3.29 -4.95
C TYR A 256 -14.50 4.28 -3.94
N TYR A 257 -14.57 5.59 -4.24
CA TYR A 257 -14.05 6.66 -3.38
C TYR A 257 -15.13 7.64 -2.89
N SER A 258 -16.34 7.68 -3.46
CA SER A 258 -17.41 8.58 -2.99
C SER A 258 -18.02 8.12 -1.65
N ASP A 259 -18.09 6.83 -1.40
CA ASP A 259 -18.57 6.30 -0.11
C ASP A 259 -17.62 6.66 1.06
N ALA A 260 -16.35 6.93 0.77
CA ALA A 260 -15.42 7.49 1.75
C ALA A 260 -15.69 8.97 2.05
N CYS A 261 -16.41 9.67 1.17
CA CYS A 261 -16.73 11.09 1.32
C CYS A 261 -18.13 11.32 1.90
N GLU A 262 -19.10 10.41 1.66
CA GLU A 262 -20.48 10.53 2.14
C GLU A 262 -20.68 10.09 3.61
N LEU A 263 -19.71 9.34 4.17
CA LEU A 263 -19.68 9.06 5.61
C LEU A 263 -19.08 10.23 6.43
N SER A 264 -18.70 11.33 5.76
CA SER A 264 -18.09 12.52 6.35
C SER A 264 -18.99 13.78 6.21
N ALA A 265 -20.29 13.63 5.88
CA ALA A 265 -21.25 14.72 5.80
C ALA A 265 -22.35 14.53 6.92
#